data_1b196cd589599e53dfa7da107412aac3
#
_entry.id   1b196cd589599e53dfa7da107412aac3
#
_cell.length_a   1.000
_cell.length_b   1.000
_cell.length_c   1.000
_cell.angle_alpha   90.00
_cell.angle_beta   90.00
_cell.angle_gamma   90.00
#
_symmetry.space_group_name_H-M   'P 1'
#
loop_
_entity.id
_entity.type
_entity.pdbx_description
1 polymer ?
#
loop_
_entity_poly.entity_id
_entity_poly.type
_entity_poly.pdbx_seq_one_letter_code
_entity_poly.pdbx_strand_id
1 'polypeptide(L)'
;SIQPDSGSVDWGITTSQSYLPLDNSSFFETPLSLVDWLRQYAQTEEEREEVFLRGFLGKMLFSGEEALKMSNVLSGGEKVRCMLSRIMMQRANVVLLDEPTNHLDLESITAFNNSLIKFKGTVLLTTHDHAFAQSVGNRIVELTPKGIIDRYMTFDEYMSDEKVKELRDKMYAS
;
A
#
# COMPACT_ATOMS: atom_id res chain seq x y z
N SER A 1 9.07 15.03 -4.14
CA SER A 1 9.40 14.74 -2.73
C SER A 1 9.67 16.04 -1.99
N ILE A 2 9.18 16.15 -0.77
CA ILE A 2 9.46 17.29 0.11
C ILE A 2 10.84 17.04 0.74
N GLN A 3 11.70 18.05 0.71
CA GLN A 3 12.99 18.00 1.41
C GLN A 3 12.76 18.29 2.90
N PRO A 4 13.49 17.63 3.82
CA PRO A 4 13.40 17.95 5.24
C PRO A 4 13.96 19.37 5.51
N ASP A 5 13.33 20.08 6.46
CA ASP A 5 13.80 21.41 6.89
C ASP A 5 15.19 21.33 7.59
N SER A 6 15.48 20.19 8.20
CA SER A 6 16.77 19.87 8.82
C SER A 6 16.97 18.36 8.90
N GLY A 7 18.22 17.92 9.00
CA GLY A 7 18.58 16.49 9.03
C GLY A 7 18.67 15.85 7.65
N SER A 8 18.82 14.52 7.62
CA SER A 8 18.89 13.74 6.40
C SER A 8 17.98 12.50 6.49
N VAL A 9 17.57 12.01 5.34
CA VAL A 9 16.83 10.73 5.21
C VAL A 9 17.67 9.80 4.35
N ASP A 10 18.17 8.74 4.95
CA ASP A 10 19.03 7.77 4.29
C ASP A 10 18.36 6.38 4.32
N TRP A 11 18.29 5.76 3.15
CA TRP A 11 17.78 4.40 3.03
C TRP A 11 18.93 3.40 3.10
N GLY A 12 18.69 2.28 3.78
CA GLY A 12 19.67 1.20 3.84
C GLY A 12 20.02 0.66 2.45
N ILE A 13 21.26 0.21 2.25
CA ILE A 13 21.79 -0.26 0.95
C ILE A 13 20.94 -1.40 0.35
N THR A 14 20.36 -2.26 1.19
CA THR A 14 19.51 -3.38 0.77
C THR A 14 18.03 -3.01 0.66
N THR A 15 17.68 -1.74 0.85
CA THR A 15 16.29 -1.29 0.83
C THR A 15 15.84 -1.00 -0.59
N SER A 16 14.81 -1.71 -1.03
CA SER A 16 14.06 -1.41 -2.25
C SER A 16 12.68 -0.90 -1.88
N GLN A 17 12.28 0.22 -2.47
CA GLN A 17 11.05 0.91 -2.12
C GLN A 17 10.04 0.85 -3.24
N SER A 18 8.77 0.71 -2.87
CA SER A 18 7.65 0.94 -3.79
C SER A 18 6.60 1.79 -3.07
N TYR A 19 5.89 2.63 -3.82
CA TYR A 19 4.84 3.45 -3.27
C TYR A 19 3.63 3.50 -4.19
N LEU A 20 2.46 3.72 -3.60
CA LEU A 20 1.22 3.97 -4.30
C LEU A 20 1.06 5.49 -4.47
N PRO A 21 1.20 6.05 -5.70
CA PRO A 21 1.02 7.48 -5.91
C PRO A 21 -0.47 7.86 -5.77
N LEU A 22 -0.74 9.07 -5.27
CA LEU A 22 -2.10 9.63 -5.17
C LEU A 22 -2.72 9.82 -6.56
N ASP A 23 -1.96 10.36 -7.50
CA ASP A 23 -2.34 10.38 -8.92
C ASP A 23 -1.59 9.29 -9.67
N ASN A 24 -2.36 8.33 -10.15
CA ASN A 24 -1.85 7.19 -10.93
C ASN A 24 -2.25 7.23 -12.40
N SER A 25 -2.84 8.33 -12.88
CA SER A 25 -3.42 8.44 -14.22
C SER A 25 -2.40 8.18 -15.33
N SER A 26 -1.18 8.68 -15.18
CA SER A 26 -0.09 8.53 -16.16
C SER A 26 0.32 7.07 -16.43
N PHE A 27 0.03 6.16 -15.50
CA PHE A 27 0.32 4.73 -15.69
C PHE A 27 -0.65 4.02 -16.64
N PHE A 28 -1.77 4.67 -16.99
CA PHE A 28 -2.88 4.07 -17.73
C PHE A 28 -3.20 4.79 -19.04
N GLU A 29 -2.32 5.63 -19.53
CA GLU A 29 -2.54 6.39 -20.79
C GLU A 29 -2.48 5.51 -22.04
N THR A 30 -1.59 4.51 -22.04
CA THR A 30 -1.44 3.59 -23.18
C THR A 30 -2.50 2.50 -23.11
N PRO A 31 -3.29 2.29 -24.20
CA PRO A 31 -4.35 1.29 -24.20
C PRO A 31 -3.79 -0.13 -24.33
N LEU A 32 -3.45 -0.75 -23.23
CA LEU A 32 -2.98 -2.14 -23.12
C LEU A 32 -4.00 -3.01 -22.41
N SER A 33 -4.06 -4.32 -22.72
CA SER A 33 -4.75 -5.24 -21.83
C SER A 33 -4.11 -5.20 -20.44
N LEU A 34 -4.86 -5.50 -19.37
CA LEU A 34 -4.26 -5.50 -18.02
C LEU A 34 -3.12 -6.51 -17.88
N VAL A 35 -3.19 -7.62 -18.59
CA VAL A 35 -2.10 -8.60 -18.67
C VAL A 35 -0.85 -7.96 -19.28
N ASP A 36 -0.98 -7.26 -20.41
CA ASP A 36 0.16 -6.61 -21.09
C ASP A 36 0.65 -5.39 -20.30
N TRP A 37 -0.27 -4.68 -19.65
CA TRP A 37 0.08 -3.59 -18.77
C TRP A 37 0.93 -4.07 -17.58
N LEU A 38 0.55 -5.18 -16.95
CA LEU A 38 1.31 -5.73 -15.83
C LEU A 38 2.63 -6.35 -16.29
N ARG A 39 2.68 -6.94 -17.50
CA ARG A 39 3.88 -7.53 -18.10
C ARG A 39 5.07 -6.57 -18.20
N GLN A 40 4.81 -5.27 -18.32
CA GLN A 40 5.87 -4.25 -18.36
C GLN A 40 6.71 -4.21 -17.06
N TYR A 41 6.20 -4.72 -15.97
CA TYR A 41 6.83 -4.72 -14.65
C TYR A 41 7.43 -6.08 -14.27
N ALA A 42 7.35 -7.07 -15.15
CA ALA A 42 7.93 -8.40 -14.96
C ALA A 42 9.47 -8.30 -14.96
N GLN A 43 10.09 -8.98 -14.00
CA GLN A 43 11.54 -8.99 -13.82
C GLN A 43 12.22 -10.23 -14.39
N THR A 44 11.46 -11.31 -14.60
CA THR A 44 11.94 -12.58 -15.13
C THR A 44 11.06 -13.05 -16.29
N GLU A 45 11.55 -13.99 -17.11
CA GLU A 45 10.76 -14.56 -18.20
C GLU A 45 9.54 -15.34 -17.67
N GLU A 46 9.68 -16.05 -16.54
CA GLU A 46 8.55 -16.72 -15.89
C GLU A 46 7.43 -15.75 -15.51
N GLU A 47 7.78 -14.56 -15.00
CA GLU A 47 6.82 -13.53 -14.66
C GLU A 47 6.12 -12.90 -15.88
N ARG A 48 6.70 -13.04 -17.08
CA ARG A 48 6.09 -12.57 -18.34
C ARG A 48 5.00 -13.49 -18.85
N GLU A 49 4.95 -14.72 -18.36
CA GLU A 49 3.96 -15.70 -18.75
C GLU A 49 2.54 -15.23 -18.39
N GLU A 50 1.60 -15.39 -19.31
CA GLU A 50 0.21 -14.93 -19.11
C GLU A 50 -0.44 -15.56 -17.88
N VAL A 51 -0.17 -16.82 -17.61
CA VAL A 51 -0.72 -17.55 -16.45
C VAL A 51 -0.25 -16.91 -15.15
N PHE A 52 1.02 -16.52 -15.07
CA PHE A 52 1.58 -15.84 -13.91
C PHE A 52 0.93 -14.48 -13.69
N LEU A 53 0.82 -13.67 -14.75
CA LEU A 53 0.24 -12.33 -14.70
C LEU A 53 -1.25 -12.37 -14.32
N ARG A 54 -2.01 -13.30 -14.90
CA ARG A 54 -3.42 -13.53 -14.52
C ARG A 54 -3.57 -13.93 -13.05
N GLY A 55 -2.62 -14.71 -12.53
CA GLY A 55 -2.59 -15.09 -11.11
C GLY A 55 -2.40 -13.88 -10.19
N PHE A 56 -1.55 -12.92 -10.58
CA PHE A 56 -1.37 -11.66 -9.86
C PHE A 56 -2.61 -10.74 -9.92
N LEU A 57 -3.16 -10.56 -11.12
CA LEU A 57 -4.38 -9.79 -11.33
C LEU A 57 -5.56 -10.39 -10.57
N GLY A 58 -5.66 -11.71 -10.56
CA GLY A 58 -6.71 -12.43 -9.82
C GLY A 58 -6.67 -12.19 -8.30
N LYS A 59 -5.50 -11.98 -7.71
CA LYS A 59 -5.37 -11.60 -6.28
C LYS A 59 -6.02 -10.25 -5.97
N MET A 60 -6.14 -9.39 -6.98
CA MET A 60 -6.80 -8.09 -6.92
C MET A 60 -8.14 -8.09 -7.66
N LEU A 61 -8.80 -9.26 -7.73
CA LEU A 61 -10.15 -9.44 -8.25
C LEU A 61 -10.32 -9.12 -9.75
N PHE A 62 -9.25 -9.24 -10.54
CA PHE A 62 -9.36 -9.24 -12.00
C PHE A 62 -9.31 -10.68 -12.51
N SER A 63 -10.44 -11.32 -12.65
CA SER A 63 -10.57 -12.71 -13.09
C SER A 63 -11.16 -12.82 -14.49
N GLY A 64 -10.87 -13.93 -15.17
CA GLY A 64 -11.44 -14.21 -16.49
C GLY A 64 -11.25 -13.09 -17.50
N GLU A 65 -12.34 -12.60 -18.06
CA GLU A 65 -12.37 -11.53 -19.06
C GLU A 65 -11.90 -10.16 -18.51
N GLU A 66 -12.02 -9.95 -17.21
CA GLU A 66 -11.60 -8.67 -16.60
C GLU A 66 -10.10 -8.43 -16.75
N ALA A 67 -9.27 -9.48 -16.73
CA ALA A 67 -7.84 -9.38 -16.98
C ALA A 67 -7.48 -8.90 -18.40
N LEU A 68 -8.45 -8.96 -19.31
CA LEU A 68 -8.31 -8.49 -20.70
C LEU A 68 -8.86 -7.08 -20.92
N LYS A 69 -9.46 -6.44 -19.92
CA LYS A 69 -9.88 -5.05 -20.02
C LYS A 69 -8.71 -4.15 -20.44
N MET A 70 -9.01 -3.12 -21.17
CA MET A 70 -8.02 -2.11 -21.56
C MET A 70 -7.72 -1.17 -20.39
N SER A 71 -6.46 -0.90 -20.14
CA SER A 71 -5.99 -0.09 -19.01
C SER A 71 -6.57 1.32 -18.99
N ASN A 72 -6.81 1.92 -20.15
CA ASN A 72 -7.32 3.29 -20.28
C ASN A 72 -8.82 3.46 -20.01
N VAL A 73 -9.59 2.37 -19.85
CA VAL A 73 -11.04 2.44 -19.55
C VAL A 73 -11.39 2.09 -18.11
N LEU A 74 -10.39 1.93 -17.25
CA LEU A 74 -10.55 1.53 -15.87
C LEU A 74 -11.18 2.65 -15.01
N SER A 75 -12.06 2.25 -14.09
CA SER A 75 -12.52 3.11 -12.99
C SER A 75 -11.37 3.45 -12.03
N GLY A 76 -11.58 4.44 -11.16
CA GLY A 76 -10.58 4.81 -10.15
C GLY A 76 -10.17 3.64 -9.25
N GLY A 77 -11.14 2.89 -8.73
CA GLY A 77 -10.87 1.70 -7.91
C GLY A 77 -10.13 0.59 -8.66
N GLU A 78 -10.48 0.34 -9.91
CA GLU A 78 -9.76 -0.64 -10.75
C GLU A 78 -8.32 -0.20 -10.99
N LYS A 79 -8.05 1.09 -11.23
CA LYS A 79 -6.68 1.62 -11.35
C LYS A 79 -5.88 1.38 -10.08
N VAL A 80 -6.45 1.65 -8.91
CA VAL A 80 -5.79 1.38 -7.62
C VAL A 80 -5.47 -0.11 -7.48
N ARG A 81 -6.40 -1.02 -7.77
CA ARG A 81 -6.17 -2.48 -7.73
C ARG A 81 -5.05 -2.92 -8.68
N CYS A 82 -4.98 -2.34 -9.88
CA CYS A 82 -3.87 -2.59 -10.81
C CYS A 82 -2.53 -2.11 -10.25
N MET A 83 -2.49 -0.90 -9.67
CA MET A 83 -1.28 -0.37 -9.04
C MET A 83 -0.81 -1.24 -7.88
N LEU A 84 -1.73 -1.79 -7.08
CA LEU A 84 -1.39 -2.73 -6.01
C LEU A 84 -0.81 -4.03 -6.57
N SER A 85 -1.35 -4.57 -7.67
CA SER A 85 -0.77 -5.73 -8.38
C SER A 85 0.67 -5.44 -8.84
N ARG A 86 0.91 -4.25 -9.39
CA ARG A 86 2.25 -3.79 -9.78
C ARG A 86 3.20 -3.71 -8.59
N ILE A 87 2.80 -3.08 -7.50
CA ILE A 87 3.61 -2.94 -6.28
C ILE A 87 4.03 -4.30 -5.74
N MET A 88 3.10 -5.24 -5.67
CA MET A 88 3.38 -6.60 -5.21
C MET A 88 4.35 -7.33 -6.15
N MET A 89 4.25 -7.11 -7.46
CA MET A 89 5.11 -7.73 -8.45
C MET A 89 6.54 -7.17 -8.42
N GLN A 90 6.72 -5.91 -8.06
CA GLN A 90 8.03 -5.27 -7.96
C GLN A 90 8.94 -5.85 -6.86
N ARG A 91 8.39 -6.68 -5.95
CA ARG A 91 9.14 -7.33 -4.86
C ARG A 91 9.95 -6.36 -3.99
N ALA A 92 9.52 -5.11 -3.89
CA ALA A 92 10.11 -4.15 -2.97
C ALA A 92 10.01 -4.68 -1.53
N ASN A 93 11.04 -4.48 -0.71
CA ASN A 93 11.01 -4.89 0.68
C ASN A 93 10.49 -3.81 1.64
N VAL A 94 10.26 -2.61 1.11
CA VAL A 94 9.53 -1.52 1.81
C VAL A 94 8.44 -0.99 0.90
N VAL A 95 7.21 -0.96 1.40
CA VAL A 95 6.05 -0.43 0.69
C VAL A 95 5.48 0.76 1.45
N LEU A 96 5.27 1.86 0.73
CA LEU A 96 4.73 3.11 1.25
C LEU A 96 3.30 3.27 0.70
N LEU A 97 2.33 3.40 1.60
CA LEU A 97 0.92 3.47 1.26
C LEU A 97 0.29 4.66 1.98
N ASP A 98 -0.23 5.60 1.21
CA ASP A 98 -0.94 6.75 1.74
C ASP A 98 -2.42 6.63 1.37
N GLU A 99 -3.27 6.43 2.41
CA GLU A 99 -4.72 6.21 2.28
C GLU A 99 -5.10 5.19 1.17
N PRO A 100 -4.52 3.98 1.18
CA PRO A 100 -4.63 3.04 0.06
C PRO A 100 -6.04 2.45 -0.12
N THR A 101 -6.90 2.57 0.89
CA THR A 101 -8.27 2.06 0.86
C THR A 101 -9.27 3.05 0.28
N ASN A 102 -8.87 4.31 0.07
CA ASN A 102 -9.72 5.32 -0.54
C ASN A 102 -10.14 4.88 -1.95
N HIS A 103 -11.42 5.01 -2.24
CA HIS A 103 -12.04 4.64 -3.53
C HIS A 103 -12.08 3.13 -3.83
N LEU A 104 -11.75 2.26 -2.87
CA LEU A 104 -11.94 0.82 -2.98
C LEU A 104 -13.29 0.39 -2.37
N ASP A 105 -13.92 -0.59 -2.99
CA ASP A 105 -15.05 -1.30 -2.40
C ASP A 105 -14.56 -2.30 -1.33
N LEU A 106 -15.48 -2.78 -0.51
CA LEU A 106 -15.18 -3.67 0.62
C LEU A 106 -14.47 -4.97 0.19
N GLU A 107 -14.83 -5.52 -0.96
CA GLU A 107 -14.22 -6.74 -1.49
C GLU A 107 -12.75 -6.48 -1.89
N SER A 108 -12.48 -5.36 -2.54
CA SER A 108 -11.14 -4.92 -2.92
C SER A 108 -10.27 -4.63 -1.69
N ILE A 109 -10.83 -3.97 -0.66
CA ILE A 109 -10.14 -3.73 0.62
C ILE A 109 -9.76 -5.08 1.27
N THR A 110 -10.68 -6.04 1.27
CA THR A 110 -10.43 -7.38 1.83
C THR A 110 -9.33 -8.12 1.08
N ALA A 111 -9.36 -8.11 -0.25
CA ALA A 111 -8.33 -8.74 -1.09
C ALA A 111 -6.95 -8.10 -0.88
N PHE A 112 -6.90 -6.78 -0.79
CA PHE A 112 -5.68 -6.02 -0.51
C PHE A 112 -5.13 -6.32 0.88
N ASN A 113 -5.98 -6.27 1.91
CA ASN A 113 -5.63 -6.60 3.29
C ASN A 113 -5.00 -7.99 3.40
N ASN A 114 -5.63 -9.00 2.81
CA ASN A 114 -5.12 -10.38 2.77
C ASN A 114 -3.76 -10.49 2.07
N SER A 115 -3.47 -9.61 1.13
CA SER A 115 -2.18 -9.56 0.45
C SER A 115 -1.11 -8.91 1.31
N LEU A 116 -1.43 -7.85 2.04
CA LEU A 116 -0.51 -7.18 2.96
C LEU A 116 -0.15 -8.04 4.17
N ILE A 117 -1.11 -8.75 4.75
CA ILE A 117 -0.84 -9.69 5.87
C ILE A 117 0.20 -10.76 5.49
N LYS A 118 0.24 -11.16 4.21
CA LYS A 118 1.21 -12.14 3.69
C LYS A 118 2.53 -11.51 3.25
N PHE A 119 2.61 -10.21 3.19
CA PHE A 119 3.81 -9.50 2.78
C PHE A 119 4.89 -9.61 3.86
N LYS A 120 6.10 -10.00 3.46
CA LYS A 120 7.22 -10.25 4.40
C LYS A 120 8.14 -9.05 4.59
N GLY A 121 7.88 -7.95 3.91
CA GLY A 121 8.63 -6.71 4.02
C GLY A 121 8.05 -5.75 5.06
N THR A 122 8.55 -4.53 5.04
CA THR A 122 8.06 -3.42 5.87
C THR A 122 6.98 -2.66 5.11
N VAL A 123 5.85 -2.42 5.77
CA VAL A 123 4.79 -1.54 5.25
C VAL A 123 4.74 -0.30 6.13
N LEU A 124 4.86 0.87 5.51
CA LEU A 124 4.56 2.15 6.14
C LEU A 124 3.27 2.67 5.51
N LEU A 125 2.23 2.80 6.32
CA LEU A 125 0.92 3.20 5.82
C LEU A 125 0.28 4.29 6.69
N THR A 126 -0.50 5.15 6.03
CA THR A 126 -1.52 6.00 6.66
C THR A 126 -2.89 5.47 6.26
N THR A 127 -3.85 5.50 7.16
CA THR A 127 -5.24 5.13 6.84
C THR A 127 -6.23 5.67 7.87
N HIS A 128 -7.44 5.97 7.42
CA HIS A 128 -8.59 6.27 8.28
C HIS A 128 -9.48 5.04 8.52
N ASP A 129 -9.18 3.93 7.86
CA ASP A 129 -9.90 2.67 8.05
C ASP A 129 -9.35 1.93 9.28
N HIS A 130 -10.14 1.95 10.36
CA HIS A 130 -9.81 1.30 11.64
C HIS A 130 -9.58 -0.21 11.48
N ALA A 131 -10.46 -0.92 10.78
CA ALA A 131 -10.35 -2.36 10.60
C ALA A 131 -9.08 -2.73 9.81
N PHE A 132 -8.75 -1.93 8.81
CA PHE A 132 -7.53 -2.09 8.03
C PHE A 132 -6.28 -1.83 8.87
N ALA A 133 -6.24 -0.72 9.62
CA ALA A 133 -5.13 -0.39 10.54
C ALA A 133 -4.91 -1.50 11.57
N GLN A 134 -6.00 -2.01 12.19
CA GLN A 134 -5.95 -3.07 13.19
C GLN A 134 -5.42 -4.39 12.64
N SER A 135 -5.77 -4.74 11.40
CA SER A 135 -5.41 -6.04 10.82
C SER A 135 -3.98 -6.10 10.27
N VAL A 136 -3.41 -4.97 9.85
CA VAL A 136 -2.09 -4.89 9.20
C VAL A 136 -1.04 -4.28 10.12
N GLY A 137 -1.43 -3.32 10.96
CA GLY A 137 -0.52 -2.56 11.82
C GLY A 137 -0.03 -3.35 13.03
N ASN A 138 1.27 -3.36 13.26
CA ASN A 138 1.92 -3.92 14.46
C ASN A 138 2.83 -2.92 15.17
N ARG A 139 2.90 -1.70 14.65
CA ARG A 139 3.64 -0.57 15.22
C ARG A 139 2.90 0.71 14.86
N ILE A 140 2.63 1.55 15.85
CA ILE A 140 1.95 2.82 15.69
C ILE A 140 2.96 3.95 15.90
N VAL A 141 3.01 4.87 14.93
CA VAL A 141 3.81 6.09 15.01
C VAL A 141 2.86 7.27 14.89
N GLU A 142 2.62 7.97 16.00
CA GLU A 142 1.76 9.15 16.05
C GLU A 142 2.61 10.42 16.05
N LEU A 143 2.35 11.31 15.09
CA LEU A 143 2.96 12.64 15.03
C LEU A 143 2.12 13.60 15.86
N THR A 144 2.74 14.22 16.87
CA THR A 144 2.07 15.14 17.78
C THR A 144 2.72 16.53 17.74
N PRO A 145 2.07 17.59 18.25
CA PRO A 145 2.66 18.93 18.31
C PRO A 145 4.00 19.02 19.06
N LYS A 146 4.24 18.10 20.00
CA LYS A 146 5.46 18.11 20.84
C LYS A 146 6.43 16.96 20.50
N GLY A 147 6.24 16.26 19.40
CA GLY A 147 7.14 15.20 18.94
C GLY A 147 6.40 13.92 18.51
N ILE A 148 7.02 12.78 18.67
CA ILE A 148 6.55 11.50 18.14
C ILE A 148 6.26 10.53 19.29
N ILE A 149 5.12 9.83 19.20
CA ILE A 149 4.82 8.65 20.01
C ILE A 149 5.02 7.43 19.12
N ASP A 150 5.89 6.53 19.52
CA ASP A 150 6.22 5.31 18.77
C ASP A 150 6.04 4.09 19.67
N ARG A 151 5.17 3.16 19.26
CA ARG A 151 4.80 1.97 20.04
C ARG A 151 4.64 0.74 19.16
N TYR A 152 5.24 -0.37 19.59
CA TYR A 152 5.03 -1.69 19.00
C TYR A 152 3.81 -2.34 19.64
N MET A 153 2.66 -2.13 19.03
CA MET A 153 1.37 -2.67 19.41
C MET A 153 0.36 -2.54 18.27
N THR A 154 -0.74 -3.23 18.36
CA THR A 154 -1.85 -3.09 17.40
C THR A 154 -2.60 -1.77 17.63
N PHE A 155 -3.44 -1.37 16.67
CA PHE A 155 -4.17 -0.11 16.76
C PHE A 155 -5.14 -0.07 17.97
N ASP A 156 -5.85 -1.17 18.24
CA ASP A 156 -6.78 -1.24 19.40
C ASP A 156 -6.05 -1.19 20.73
N GLU A 157 -4.91 -1.89 20.84
CA GLU A 157 -4.05 -1.81 22.01
C GLU A 157 -3.58 -0.38 22.25
N TYR A 158 -3.13 0.32 21.18
CA TYR A 158 -2.68 1.70 21.25
C TYR A 158 -3.79 2.64 21.76
N MET A 159 -5.01 2.49 21.26
CA MET A 159 -6.15 3.33 21.62
C MET A 159 -6.67 3.06 23.04
N SER A 160 -6.46 1.85 23.58
CA SER A 160 -6.94 1.43 24.89
C SER A 160 -5.90 1.57 26.01
N ASP A 161 -4.59 1.66 25.70
CA ASP A 161 -3.50 1.71 26.68
C ASP A 161 -3.51 3.02 27.48
N GLU A 162 -3.61 2.92 28.80
CA GLU A 162 -3.68 4.08 29.70
C GLU A 162 -2.39 4.93 29.66
N LYS A 163 -1.21 4.31 29.51
CA LYS A 163 0.07 5.03 29.44
C LYS A 163 0.19 5.81 28.14
N VAL A 164 -0.35 5.27 27.05
CA VAL A 164 -0.44 5.98 25.77
C VAL A 164 -1.38 7.17 25.90
N LYS A 165 -2.54 7.02 26.51
CA LYS A 165 -3.49 8.12 26.75
C LYS A 165 -2.84 9.25 27.56
N GLU A 166 -2.20 8.92 28.69
CA GLU A 166 -1.48 9.92 29.49
C GLU A 166 -0.37 10.62 28.70
N LEU A 167 0.34 9.89 27.85
CA LEU A 167 1.38 10.46 27.02
C LEU A 167 0.80 11.39 25.95
N ARG A 168 -0.27 10.97 25.27
CA ARG A 168 -0.99 11.78 24.29
C ARG A 168 -1.48 13.09 24.94
N ASP A 169 -2.08 13.03 26.10
CA ASP A 169 -2.56 14.22 26.83
C ASP A 169 -1.40 15.22 27.06
N LYS A 170 -0.22 14.74 27.45
CA LYS A 170 0.98 15.59 27.62
C LYS A 170 1.51 16.15 26.30
N MET A 171 1.45 15.37 25.22
CA MET A 171 1.99 15.72 23.91
C MET A 171 1.06 16.69 23.14
N TYR A 172 -0.24 16.68 23.46
CA TYR A 172 -1.24 17.59 22.86
C TYR A 172 -1.62 18.76 23.76
N ALA A 173 -1.26 18.75 25.05
CA ALA A 173 -1.49 19.90 25.94
C ALA A 173 -0.77 21.14 25.40
N SER A 174 -1.48 22.26 25.33
CA SER A 174 -0.95 23.58 24.89
C SER A 174 0.09 24.12 25.85
#